data_1dd33c3eacd8020805e8e13d2fbf5788
#
_entry.id   1dd33c3eacd8020805e8e13d2fbf5788
#
_cell.length_a   1.000
_cell.length_b   1.000
_cell.length_c   1.000
_cell.angle_alpha   90.00
_cell.angle_beta   90.00
_cell.angle_gamma   90.00
#
_symmetry.space_group_name_H-M   'P 1'
#
loop_
_entity.id
_entity.type
_entity.pdbx_description
1 polymer ?
#
loop_
_entity_poly.entity_id
_entity_poly.type
_entity_poly.pdbx_seq_one_letter_code
_entity_poly.pdbx_strand_id
1 'polypeptide(L)'
;MIERNNDQRRYDSWSCRRSLQSTIVRPLGRLRIALALIAALSVVMIDPAHAQEAQSAEAARTIEHGKDIFKAKATCQFCHKWDASGDQGYGGNALSLRQTKLTPAQVAETVKCGRPGTGMPFHDQFAYTDKRCYGITRAELGNDVPPEPNAFLNSDEIDAVVKYLFAKAIGRGPSTYEDCVEFWGTETRQCEPMKQ
;
A
#
# COMPACT_ATOMS: atom_id res chain seq x y z
N MET A 1 4.64 17.06 -36.90
CA MET A 1 5.88 17.42 -36.22
C MET A 1 5.64 17.12 -34.73
N ILE A 2 6.27 16.05 -34.24
CA ILE A 2 6.08 15.59 -32.86
C ILE A 2 7.33 16.02 -32.10
N GLU A 3 7.19 17.02 -31.24
CA GLU A 3 8.26 17.39 -30.30
C GLU A 3 8.37 16.31 -29.24
N ARG A 4 9.47 15.58 -29.26
CA ARG A 4 9.86 14.61 -28.23
C ARG A 4 10.37 15.36 -27.00
N ASN A 5 9.66 15.15 -25.91
CA ASN A 5 9.86 15.68 -24.57
C ASN A 5 11.31 15.43 -24.07
N ASN A 6 11.94 16.49 -23.60
CA ASN A 6 13.37 16.60 -23.26
C ASN A 6 13.72 16.06 -21.87
N ASP A 7 12.83 15.29 -21.24
CA ASP A 7 12.98 14.83 -19.84
C ASP A 7 13.64 13.44 -19.70
N GLN A 8 13.80 12.71 -20.81
CA GLN A 8 14.43 11.38 -20.80
C GLN A 8 15.97 11.42 -20.70
N ARG A 9 16.60 12.59 -20.83
CA ARG A 9 18.07 12.74 -20.85
C ARG A 9 18.73 12.90 -19.47
N ARG A 10 17.97 12.92 -18.41
CA ARG A 10 18.53 13.12 -17.05
C ARG A 10 18.79 11.81 -16.30
N TYR A 11 18.37 10.67 -16.86
CA TYR A 11 18.54 9.36 -16.22
C TYR A 11 19.78 8.58 -16.69
N ASP A 12 20.41 8.95 -17.79
CA ASP A 12 21.49 8.15 -18.40
C ASP A 12 22.92 8.60 -18.02
N SER A 13 23.08 9.47 -17.03
CA SER A 13 24.37 10.08 -16.67
C SER A 13 25.13 9.42 -15.52
N TRP A 14 24.75 8.21 -15.08
CA TRP A 14 25.49 7.47 -14.05
C TRP A 14 26.27 6.28 -14.60
N SER A 15 26.96 6.48 -15.72
CA SER A 15 27.97 5.52 -16.19
C SER A 15 29.27 5.75 -15.47
N CYS A 16 29.52 4.95 -14.47
CA CYS A 16 30.77 4.86 -13.68
C CYS A 16 31.95 4.54 -14.61
N ARG A 17 32.75 5.54 -14.94
CA ARG A 17 34.03 5.41 -15.67
C ARG A 17 35.04 4.79 -14.70
N ARG A 18 35.27 3.47 -14.79
CA ARG A 18 36.42 2.82 -14.15
C ARG A 18 37.66 3.13 -14.96
N SER A 19 38.49 4.00 -14.42
CA SER A 19 39.89 4.20 -14.83
C SER A 19 40.73 3.02 -14.37
N LEU A 20 41.25 2.24 -15.32
CA LEU A 20 42.26 1.20 -15.06
C LEU A 20 43.62 1.89 -14.90
N GLN A 21 44.07 2.08 -13.68
CA GLN A 21 45.48 2.38 -13.41
C GLN A 21 46.21 1.08 -13.05
N SER A 22 47.01 0.61 -13.99
CA SER A 22 47.96 -0.47 -13.81
C SER A 22 49.12 0.01 -12.96
N THR A 23 49.20 -0.42 -11.70
CA THR A 23 50.39 -0.24 -10.84
C THR A 23 51.15 -1.54 -10.75
N ILE A 24 52.35 -1.55 -11.33
CA ILE A 24 53.33 -2.65 -11.25
C ILE A 24 53.80 -2.75 -9.81
N VAL A 25 53.46 -3.82 -9.10
CA VAL A 25 53.97 -4.11 -7.77
C VAL A 25 55.03 -5.25 -7.85
N ARG A 26 56.24 -4.91 -7.41
CA ARG A 26 57.40 -5.81 -7.26
C ARG A 26 57.14 -6.90 -6.19
N PRO A 27 57.66 -8.11 -6.36
CA PRO A 27 57.49 -9.21 -5.42
C PRO A 27 58.59 -9.21 -4.34
N LEU A 28 58.27 -8.80 -3.11
CA LEU A 28 59.09 -9.05 -1.94
C LEU A 28 58.20 -9.16 -0.70
N GLY A 29 58.02 -10.38 -0.18
CA GLY A 29 57.40 -10.57 1.14
C GLY A 29 56.41 -11.74 1.27
N ARG A 30 56.86 -12.94 0.86
CA ARG A 30 56.03 -14.18 0.89
C ARG A 30 55.84 -14.82 2.25
N LEU A 31 55.88 -14.11 3.41
CA LEU A 31 55.69 -14.84 4.68
C LEU A 31 54.86 -14.14 5.78
N ARG A 32 54.16 -13.03 5.50
CA ARG A 32 53.36 -12.37 6.56
C ARG A 32 51.91 -12.10 6.18
N ILE A 33 51.40 -12.60 5.05
CA ILE A 33 50.06 -12.34 4.56
C ILE A 33 49.07 -13.47 4.91
N ALA A 34 49.53 -14.62 5.40
CA ALA A 34 48.68 -15.78 5.68
C ALA A 34 47.80 -15.66 6.95
N LEU A 35 48.07 -14.71 7.84
CA LEU A 35 47.32 -14.55 9.11
C LEU A 35 46.32 -13.42 9.10
N ALA A 36 46.33 -12.53 8.10
CA ALA A 36 45.39 -11.42 8.01
C ALA A 36 44.11 -11.72 7.19
N LEU A 37 44.05 -12.86 6.49
CA LEU A 37 42.90 -13.21 5.62
C LEU A 37 41.84 -14.06 6.33
N ILE A 38 42.03 -14.49 7.56
CA ILE A 38 41.07 -15.29 8.35
C ILE A 38 40.11 -14.39 9.14
N ALA A 39 40.43 -13.13 9.36
CA ALA A 39 39.59 -12.22 10.16
C ALA A 39 38.52 -11.46 9.35
N ALA A 40 38.45 -11.59 8.03
CA ALA A 40 37.54 -10.83 7.18
C ALA A 40 36.34 -11.63 6.65
N LEU A 41 36.15 -12.90 7.02
CA LEU A 41 35.00 -13.72 6.62
C LEU A 41 34.03 -13.97 7.78
N SER A 42 33.79 -12.99 8.63
CA SER A 42 32.55 -12.97 9.41
C SER A 42 31.42 -12.52 8.50
N VAL A 43 31.08 -13.32 7.49
CA VAL A 43 29.82 -13.21 6.78
C VAL A 43 28.76 -13.47 7.85
N VAL A 44 28.06 -12.41 8.28
CA VAL A 44 26.85 -12.54 9.07
C VAL A 44 25.89 -13.35 8.22
N MET A 45 25.82 -14.65 8.48
CA MET A 45 24.81 -15.53 7.90
C MET A 45 23.48 -15.08 8.50
N ILE A 46 22.80 -14.15 7.83
CA ILE A 46 21.41 -13.84 8.16
C ILE A 46 20.64 -15.12 7.83
N ASP A 47 20.13 -15.77 8.87
CA ASP A 47 19.33 -16.97 8.74
C ASP A 47 18.09 -16.60 7.89
N PRO A 48 17.87 -17.25 6.73
CA PRO A 48 16.72 -16.94 5.87
C PRO A 48 15.39 -17.15 6.61
N ALA A 49 15.33 -18.01 7.62
CA ALA A 49 14.15 -18.20 8.45
C ALA A 49 13.79 -16.93 9.24
N HIS A 50 14.77 -16.27 9.87
CA HIS A 50 14.52 -15.02 10.59
C HIS A 50 14.13 -13.86 9.66
N ALA A 51 14.66 -13.82 8.44
CA ALA A 51 14.25 -12.83 7.45
C ALA A 51 12.77 -13.02 7.02
N GLN A 52 12.35 -14.27 6.86
CA GLN A 52 10.97 -14.59 6.49
C GLN A 52 9.98 -14.30 7.63
N GLU A 53 10.33 -14.58 8.89
CA GLU A 53 9.53 -14.23 10.06
C GLU A 53 9.38 -12.71 10.20
N ALA A 54 10.44 -11.95 10.01
CA ALA A 54 10.40 -10.50 10.05
C ALA A 54 9.49 -9.91 8.96
N GLN A 55 9.53 -10.43 7.74
CA GLN A 55 8.67 -10.02 6.64
C GLN A 55 7.20 -10.35 6.89
N SER A 56 6.90 -11.53 7.45
CA SER A 56 5.53 -11.92 7.78
C SER A 56 4.94 -11.06 8.90
N ALA A 57 5.74 -10.73 9.90
CA ALA A 57 5.34 -9.83 10.99
C ALA A 57 5.10 -8.40 10.49
N GLU A 58 5.90 -7.90 9.56
CA GLU A 58 5.70 -6.58 8.95
C GLU A 58 4.44 -6.54 8.08
N ALA A 59 4.19 -7.59 7.29
CA ALA A 59 2.96 -7.70 6.51
C ALA A 59 1.72 -7.72 7.42
N ALA A 60 1.76 -8.45 8.54
CA ALA A 60 0.67 -8.49 9.51
C ALA A 60 0.42 -7.11 10.15
N ARG A 61 1.48 -6.38 10.52
CA ARG A 61 1.35 -5.00 11.05
C ARG A 61 0.74 -4.05 10.02
N THR A 62 1.15 -4.16 8.77
CA THR A 62 0.59 -3.33 7.69
C THR A 62 -0.90 -3.60 7.48
N ILE A 63 -1.33 -4.86 7.54
CA ILE A 63 -2.75 -5.25 7.43
C ILE A 63 -3.55 -4.72 8.62
N GLU A 64 -3.02 -4.82 9.85
CA GLU A 64 -3.69 -4.28 11.04
C GLU A 64 -3.81 -2.75 10.97
N HIS A 65 -2.77 -2.05 10.56
CA HIS A 65 -2.82 -0.62 10.31
C HIS A 65 -3.87 -0.25 9.24
N GLY A 66 -3.97 -1.03 8.17
CA GLY A 66 -5.01 -0.88 7.15
C GLY A 66 -6.43 -1.06 7.71
N LYS A 67 -6.60 -2.00 8.64
CA LYS A 67 -7.88 -2.18 9.38
C LYS A 67 -8.24 -0.94 10.19
N ASP A 68 -7.29 -0.36 10.90
CA ASP A 68 -7.51 0.85 11.69
C ASP A 68 -7.88 2.05 10.82
N ILE A 69 -7.26 2.17 9.64
CA ILE A 69 -7.63 3.19 8.66
C ILE A 69 -9.07 2.99 8.19
N PHE A 70 -9.42 1.77 7.77
CA PHE A 70 -10.76 1.42 7.31
C PHE A 70 -11.82 1.67 8.38
N LYS A 71 -11.51 1.29 9.63
CA LYS A 71 -12.40 1.35 10.79
C LYS A 71 -12.55 2.77 11.34
N ALA A 72 -11.44 3.47 11.56
CA ALA A 72 -11.42 4.67 12.39
C ALA A 72 -10.94 5.92 11.66
N LYS A 73 -9.77 5.89 11.00
CA LYS A 73 -9.19 7.11 10.43
C LYS A 73 -9.96 7.64 9.24
N ALA A 74 -10.17 6.80 8.22
CA ALA A 74 -10.91 7.17 7.01
C ALA A 74 -12.39 6.80 7.07
N THR A 75 -12.80 6.08 8.13
CA THR A 75 -14.21 5.71 8.41
C THR A 75 -14.94 5.01 7.26
N CYS A 76 -14.22 4.26 6.43
CA CYS A 76 -14.77 3.56 5.26
C CYS A 76 -15.94 2.63 5.62
N GLN A 77 -15.88 2.05 6.83
CA GLN A 77 -16.92 1.16 7.36
C GLN A 77 -18.32 1.82 7.46
N PHE A 78 -18.40 3.16 7.53
CA PHE A 78 -19.69 3.82 7.62
C PHE A 78 -20.54 3.61 6.36
N CYS A 79 -19.90 3.59 5.20
CA CYS A 79 -20.59 3.32 3.93
C CYS A 79 -20.45 1.84 3.53
N HIS A 80 -19.24 1.27 3.66
CA HIS A 80 -18.96 -0.09 3.21
C HIS A 80 -19.27 -1.17 4.24
N LYS A 81 -19.73 -0.82 5.45
CA LYS A 81 -19.92 -1.67 6.63
C LYS A 81 -18.60 -2.28 7.12
N TRP A 82 -18.62 -2.80 8.35
CA TRP A 82 -17.45 -3.40 8.99
C TRP A 82 -16.88 -4.58 8.18
N ASP A 83 -17.75 -5.36 7.55
CA ASP A 83 -17.43 -6.56 6.78
C ASP A 83 -17.18 -6.28 5.28
N ALA A 84 -17.21 -5.02 4.88
CA ALA A 84 -17.06 -4.58 3.48
C ALA A 84 -18.14 -5.11 2.53
N SER A 85 -19.29 -5.56 3.06
CA SER A 85 -20.43 -6.04 2.25
C SER A 85 -21.14 -4.94 1.48
N GLY A 86 -21.01 -3.69 1.93
CA GLY A 86 -21.66 -2.56 1.29
C GLY A 86 -23.17 -2.50 1.55
N ASP A 87 -23.94 -2.11 0.53
CA ASP A 87 -25.39 -1.88 0.67
C ASP A 87 -25.68 -0.67 1.59
N GLN A 88 -26.79 -0.64 2.31
CA GLN A 88 -27.16 0.49 3.15
C GLN A 88 -26.32 0.55 4.43
N GLY A 89 -25.24 1.36 4.41
CA GLY A 89 -24.46 1.74 5.59
C GLY A 89 -24.98 3.04 6.22
N TYR A 90 -24.48 3.40 7.41
CA TYR A 90 -24.84 4.66 8.08
C TYR A 90 -24.46 5.90 7.27
N GLY A 91 -23.39 5.84 6.46
CA GLY A 91 -22.93 6.94 5.60
C GLY A 91 -23.56 6.95 4.21
N GLY A 92 -24.44 5.99 3.91
CA GLY A 92 -25.10 5.88 2.60
C GLY A 92 -24.86 4.54 1.91
N ASN A 93 -25.36 4.44 0.69
CA ASN A 93 -25.22 3.22 -0.12
C ASN A 93 -23.81 3.11 -0.70
N ALA A 94 -23.19 1.96 -0.54
CA ALA A 94 -21.91 1.62 -1.16
C ALA A 94 -21.95 0.24 -1.81
N LEU A 95 -21.21 0.08 -2.91
CA LEU A 95 -21.06 -1.23 -3.52
C LEU A 95 -20.26 -2.16 -2.60
N SER A 96 -20.56 -3.46 -2.67
CA SER A 96 -19.82 -4.48 -1.95
C SER A 96 -18.36 -4.51 -2.42
N LEU A 97 -17.43 -4.28 -1.49
CA LEU A 97 -16.01 -4.46 -1.75
C LEU A 97 -15.65 -5.94 -1.84
N ARG A 98 -16.38 -6.82 -1.16
CA ARG A 98 -16.16 -8.28 -1.21
C ARG A 98 -16.32 -8.85 -2.62
N GLN A 99 -17.17 -8.23 -3.44
CA GLN A 99 -17.48 -8.68 -4.80
C GLN A 99 -16.73 -7.90 -5.88
N THR A 100 -15.95 -6.88 -5.51
CA THR A 100 -15.23 -6.07 -6.51
C THR A 100 -14.26 -6.91 -7.33
N LYS A 101 -14.11 -6.56 -8.60
CA LYS A 101 -13.14 -7.15 -9.54
C LYS A 101 -11.96 -6.22 -9.82
N LEU A 102 -11.88 -5.10 -9.12
CA LEU A 102 -10.78 -4.15 -9.27
C LEU A 102 -9.47 -4.77 -8.81
N THR A 103 -8.40 -4.46 -9.53
CA THR A 103 -7.03 -4.80 -9.13
C THR A 103 -6.58 -3.95 -7.93
N PRO A 104 -5.52 -4.34 -7.20
CA PRO A 104 -4.98 -3.52 -6.12
C PRO A 104 -4.68 -2.08 -6.52
N ALA A 105 -4.10 -1.88 -7.71
CA ALA A 105 -3.81 -0.54 -8.24
C ALA A 105 -5.09 0.29 -8.48
N GLN A 106 -6.14 -0.32 -9.02
CA GLN A 106 -7.42 0.33 -9.23
C GLN A 106 -8.14 0.65 -7.91
N VAL A 107 -8.03 -0.23 -6.90
CA VAL A 107 -8.55 0.07 -5.56
C VAL A 107 -7.78 1.23 -4.95
N ALA A 108 -6.45 1.24 -5.04
CA ALA A 108 -5.61 2.35 -4.57
C ALA A 108 -5.99 3.67 -5.23
N GLU A 109 -6.15 3.69 -6.56
CA GLU A 109 -6.60 4.88 -7.30
C GLU A 109 -7.98 5.32 -6.84
N THR A 110 -8.92 4.39 -6.63
CA THR A 110 -10.27 4.70 -6.16
C THR A 110 -10.25 5.29 -4.74
N VAL A 111 -9.40 4.79 -3.84
CA VAL A 111 -9.23 5.36 -2.49
C VAL A 111 -8.62 6.77 -2.57
N LYS A 112 -7.57 6.94 -3.37
CA LYS A 112 -6.93 8.25 -3.57
C LYS A 112 -7.90 9.29 -4.10
N CYS A 113 -8.62 8.94 -5.14
CA CYS A 113 -9.34 9.87 -6.00
C CYS A 113 -10.84 9.92 -5.72
N GLY A 114 -11.36 9.04 -4.86
CA GLY A 114 -12.80 8.90 -4.70
C GLY A 114 -13.46 8.43 -5.99
N ARG A 115 -14.75 8.63 -6.11
CA ARG A 115 -15.54 8.31 -7.31
C ARG A 115 -16.37 9.51 -7.76
N PRO A 116 -15.97 10.18 -8.85
CA PRO A 116 -16.73 11.31 -9.40
C PRO A 116 -18.21 11.02 -9.55
N GLY A 117 -19.05 12.01 -9.22
CA GLY A 117 -20.50 11.89 -9.28
C GLY A 117 -21.12 10.99 -8.20
N THR A 118 -20.36 10.57 -7.19
CA THR A 118 -20.85 9.74 -6.08
C THR A 118 -20.47 10.34 -4.71
N GLY A 119 -21.02 9.74 -3.62
CA GLY A 119 -20.67 10.11 -2.25
C GLY A 119 -19.35 9.53 -1.75
N MET A 120 -18.59 8.76 -2.55
CA MET A 120 -17.30 8.23 -2.13
C MET A 120 -16.22 9.32 -2.16
N PRO A 121 -15.66 9.72 -0.99
CA PRO A 121 -14.68 10.80 -0.92
C PRO A 121 -13.33 10.42 -1.54
N PHE A 122 -12.56 11.44 -1.93
CA PHE A 122 -11.15 11.28 -2.25
C PHE A 122 -10.31 11.40 -0.97
N HIS A 123 -9.21 10.64 -0.85
CA HIS A 123 -8.36 10.68 0.34
C HIS A 123 -6.95 11.25 0.09
N ASP A 124 -6.54 11.51 -1.16
CA ASP A 124 -5.32 12.25 -1.46
C ASP A 124 -5.60 13.76 -1.35
N GLN A 125 -4.90 14.47 -0.45
CA GLN A 125 -5.08 15.93 -0.27
C GLN A 125 -4.85 16.75 -1.55
N PHE A 126 -4.15 16.18 -2.54
CA PHE A 126 -3.89 16.83 -3.83
C PHE A 126 -4.78 16.29 -4.96
N ALA A 127 -5.79 15.47 -4.63
CA ALA A 127 -6.73 14.99 -5.63
C ALA A 127 -7.34 16.17 -6.42
N TYR A 128 -7.37 16.02 -7.74
CA TYR A 128 -7.96 17.00 -8.65
C TYR A 128 -7.31 18.41 -8.65
N THR A 129 -6.18 18.61 -7.98
CA THR A 129 -5.38 19.84 -8.12
C THR A 129 -4.61 19.87 -9.44
N ASP A 130 -4.34 18.70 -9.97
CA ASP A 130 -3.78 18.44 -11.28
C ASP A 130 -4.48 17.21 -11.90
N LYS A 131 -3.91 16.61 -12.94
CA LYS A 131 -4.50 15.45 -13.63
C LYS A 131 -4.14 14.10 -13.02
N ARG A 132 -3.69 14.04 -11.74
CA ARG A 132 -3.29 12.80 -11.07
C ARG A 132 -4.44 11.82 -10.79
N CYS A 133 -5.68 12.32 -10.76
CA CYS A 133 -6.88 11.53 -10.55
C CYS A 133 -7.64 11.39 -11.87
N TYR A 134 -7.64 10.21 -12.44
CA TYR A 134 -8.35 9.87 -13.68
C TYR A 134 -8.01 10.77 -14.88
N GLY A 135 -6.89 11.51 -14.82
CA GLY A 135 -6.52 12.45 -15.88
C GLY A 135 -7.37 13.72 -15.93
N ILE A 136 -8.15 14.03 -14.89
CA ILE A 136 -9.14 15.10 -14.83
C ILE A 136 -8.81 16.07 -13.70
N THR A 137 -9.07 17.35 -13.89
CA THR A 137 -8.95 18.40 -12.87
C THR A 137 -10.29 18.70 -12.21
N ARG A 138 -10.29 19.40 -11.07
CA ARG A 138 -11.50 19.85 -10.37
C ARG A 138 -12.38 20.73 -11.27
N ALA A 139 -11.79 21.58 -12.09
CA ALA A 139 -12.52 22.46 -13.00
C ALA A 139 -13.25 21.69 -14.11
N GLU A 140 -12.65 20.59 -14.58
CA GLU A 140 -13.26 19.71 -15.59
C GLU A 140 -14.40 18.86 -15.02
N LEU A 141 -14.34 18.50 -13.72
CA LEU A 141 -15.40 17.74 -13.02
C LEU A 141 -16.62 18.59 -12.66
N GLY A 142 -16.44 19.87 -12.40
CA GLY A 142 -17.56 20.75 -12.00
C GLY A 142 -18.26 20.24 -10.74
N ASN A 143 -19.55 19.87 -10.86
CA ASN A 143 -20.36 19.38 -9.74
C ASN A 143 -20.12 17.89 -9.39
N ASP A 144 -19.40 17.16 -10.23
CA ASP A 144 -19.13 15.73 -10.00
C ASP A 144 -17.88 15.48 -9.15
N VAL A 145 -17.26 16.52 -8.61
CA VAL A 145 -16.12 16.40 -7.69
C VAL A 145 -16.55 15.58 -6.46
N PRO A 146 -15.84 14.47 -6.14
CA PRO A 146 -16.15 13.71 -4.93
C PRO A 146 -16.02 14.57 -3.67
N PRO A 147 -16.76 14.26 -2.60
CA PRO A 147 -16.68 15.01 -1.34
C PRO A 147 -15.29 14.93 -0.70
N GLU A 148 -14.98 15.93 0.12
CA GLU A 148 -13.78 15.88 0.95
C GLU A 148 -13.92 14.83 2.06
N PRO A 149 -12.83 14.15 2.43
CA PRO A 149 -12.85 13.10 3.44
C PRO A 149 -12.81 13.68 4.86
N ASN A 150 -13.17 12.85 5.84
CA ASN A 150 -12.91 13.16 7.25
C ASN A 150 -11.40 13.23 7.58
N ALA A 151 -10.59 12.46 6.85
CA ALA A 151 -9.13 12.47 6.96
C ALA A 151 -8.47 12.16 5.61
N PHE A 152 -7.44 12.93 5.30
CA PHE A 152 -6.54 12.61 4.19
C PHE A 152 -5.59 11.47 4.57
N LEU A 153 -5.20 10.69 3.57
CA LEU A 153 -4.28 9.58 3.69
C LEU A 153 -3.03 9.85 2.86
N ASN A 154 -1.88 9.47 3.40
CA ASN A 154 -0.64 9.42 2.64
C ASN A 154 -0.54 8.11 1.83
N SER A 155 0.51 7.96 1.00
CA SER A 155 0.70 6.80 0.13
C SER A 155 0.77 5.47 0.90
N ASP A 156 1.46 5.46 2.05
CA ASP A 156 1.65 4.24 2.84
C ASP A 156 0.34 3.80 3.50
N GLU A 157 -0.47 4.77 3.91
CA GLU A 157 -1.79 4.52 4.48
C GLU A 157 -2.78 4.00 3.42
N ILE A 158 -2.72 4.54 2.20
CA ILE A 158 -3.51 4.03 1.08
C ILE A 158 -3.09 2.59 0.77
N ASP A 159 -1.78 2.31 0.71
CA ASP A 159 -1.27 0.96 0.50
C ASP A 159 -1.70 0.00 1.62
N ALA A 160 -1.65 0.43 2.88
CA ALA A 160 -2.07 -0.36 4.02
C ALA A 160 -3.55 -0.73 3.97
N VAL A 161 -4.45 0.23 3.69
CA VAL A 161 -5.89 -0.07 3.59
C VAL A 161 -6.20 -0.97 2.40
N VAL A 162 -5.50 -0.83 1.28
CA VAL A 162 -5.63 -1.74 0.12
C VAL A 162 -5.20 -3.15 0.49
N LYS A 163 -4.04 -3.32 1.14
CA LYS A 163 -3.56 -4.63 1.62
C LYS A 163 -4.55 -5.27 2.59
N TYR A 164 -5.10 -4.50 3.52
CA TYR A 164 -6.17 -4.97 4.41
C TYR A 164 -7.37 -5.49 3.63
N LEU A 165 -7.89 -4.72 2.67
CA LEU A 165 -9.06 -5.11 1.88
C LEU A 165 -8.83 -6.41 1.10
N PHE A 166 -7.66 -6.59 0.48
CA PHE A 166 -7.33 -7.83 -0.23
C PHE A 166 -7.08 -9.01 0.70
N ALA A 167 -6.55 -8.78 1.88
CA ALA A 167 -6.33 -9.83 2.87
C ALA A 167 -7.62 -10.29 3.54
N LYS A 168 -8.61 -9.39 3.77
CA LYS A 168 -9.73 -9.65 4.67
C LYS A 168 -11.13 -9.54 4.05
N ALA A 169 -11.27 -8.91 2.90
CA ALA A 169 -12.58 -8.64 2.30
C ALA A 169 -12.72 -9.12 0.86
N ILE A 170 -11.91 -8.60 -0.05
CA ILE A 170 -12.07 -8.81 -1.49
C ILE A 170 -11.91 -10.30 -1.85
N GLY A 171 -12.93 -10.86 -2.49
CA GLY A 171 -12.93 -12.26 -2.93
C GLY A 171 -13.11 -13.30 -1.82
N ARG A 172 -13.39 -12.88 -0.57
CA ARG A 172 -13.50 -13.79 0.60
C ARG A 172 -14.88 -14.42 0.79
N GLY A 173 -15.84 -14.15 -0.08
CA GLY A 173 -17.21 -14.62 0.10
C GLY A 173 -17.97 -13.90 1.23
N PRO A 174 -19.05 -14.44 1.79
CA PRO A 174 -19.76 -13.88 2.93
C PRO A 174 -18.86 -13.75 4.16
N SER A 175 -19.13 -12.77 5.01
CA SER A 175 -18.45 -12.59 6.29
C SER A 175 -18.84 -13.69 7.29
N THR A 176 -17.90 -14.09 8.14
CA THR A 176 -18.08 -15.11 9.18
C THR A 176 -18.10 -14.48 10.57
N TYR A 177 -18.45 -15.30 11.57
CA TYR A 177 -18.36 -14.90 12.98
C TYR A 177 -16.92 -14.55 13.37
N GLU A 178 -15.95 -15.32 12.88
CA GLU A 178 -14.53 -15.10 13.13
C GLU A 178 -14.04 -13.78 12.51
N ASP A 179 -14.49 -13.47 11.29
CA ASP A 179 -14.22 -12.16 10.65
C ASP A 179 -14.73 -11.00 11.52
N CYS A 180 -15.92 -11.18 12.13
CA CYS A 180 -16.50 -10.18 13.01
C CYS A 180 -15.68 -9.99 14.29
N VAL A 181 -15.33 -11.10 14.95
CA VAL A 181 -14.50 -11.05 16.18
C VAL A 181 -13.12 -10.45 15.87
N GLU A 182 -12.51 -10.80 14.77
CA GLU A 182 -11.23 -10.24 14.36
C GLU A 182 -11.31 -8.72 14.09
N PHE A 183 -12.39 -8.26 13.46
CA PHE A 183 -12.58 -6.84 13.16
C PHE A 183 -12.78 -6.00 14.42
N TRP A 184 -13.60 -6.45 15.34
CA TRP A 184 -13.94 -5.71 16.56
C TRP A 184 -12.93 -5.93 17.70
N GLY A 185 -12.07 -6.96 17.60
CA GLY A 185 -11.01 -7.28 18.54
C GLY A 185 -11.46 -8.12 19.75
N THR A 186 -12.76 -8.34 19.93
CA THR A 186 -13.36 -9.17 20.99
C THR A 186 -14.76 -9.58 20.60
N GLU A 187 -15.32 -10.58 21.28
CA GLU A 187 -16.73 -10.91 21.17
C GLU A 187 -17.59 -9.71 21.58
N THR A 188 -18.34 -9.17 20.63
CA THR A 188 -19.22 -8.03 20.83
C THR A 188 -20.64 -8.40 20.47
N ARG A 189 -21.62 -7.59 20.96
CA ARG A 189 -23.04 -7.76 20.60
C ARG A 189 -23.26 -7.71 19.08
N GLN A 190 -22.38 -7.05 18.34
CA GLN A 190 -22.47 -6.96 16.88
C GLN A 190 -22.18 -8.29 16.20
N CYS A 191 -21.43 -9.20 16.85
CA CYS A 191 -21.12 -10.53 16.32
C CYS A 191 -22.13 -11.59 16.77
N GLU A 192 -22.94 -11.35 17.82
CA GLU A 192 -23.90 -12.33 18.33
C GLU A 192 -24.86 -12.91 17.28
N PRO A 193 -25.43 -12.09 16.34
CA PRO A 193 -26.33 -12.62 15.31
C PRO A 193 -25.67 -13.61 14.33
N MET A 194 -24.34 -13.66 14.32
CA MET A 194 -23.55 -14.51 13.42
C MET A 194 -23.11 -15.83 14.10
N LYS A 195 -23.36 -15.99 15.41
CA LYS A 195 -23.18 -17.27 16.13
C LYS A 195 -24.29 -18.23 15.67
N GLN A 196 -23.94 -19.17 14.80
CA GLN A 196 -24.84 -20.26 14.39
C GLN A 196 -24.23 -21.59 14.78
#